data_a65c1d3ceefa6eff52b1bf9d93488f98
#
_entry.id   a65c1d3ceefa6eff52b1bf9d93488f98
#
_cell.length_a   1.000
_cell.length_b   1.000
_cell.length_c   1.000
_cell.angle_alpha   90.00
_cell.angle_beta   90.00
_cell.angle_gamma   90.00
#
_symmetry.space_group_name_H-M   'P 1'
#
loop_
_entity.id
_entity.type
_entity.pdbx_description
1 polymer ?
#
loop_
_entity_poly.entity_id
_entity_poly.type
_entity_poly.pdbx_seq_one_letter_code
_entity_poly.pdbx_strand_id
1 'polypeptide(L)'
;MAVVKLGAVETLPVVGNSPIPLPRQGTVLSFVEENDKFAPTNKDRYYTQGLRLSFNSDENHYWALTQEINTPSDTNNSIPPDTDLPYSGALYLTYGYGTVLERGGRRDCLFTAEFQFGVIGPASGAQNVQNKFHDLVGISRPAGWDYQLPNEPAMNLNFEFKRRFDLDGANRNLRDLIARGQLQLGTLRTEVVLGVQYRWGWDLNRSWGHGTIRHSNAYQPVEGFNLSTDGPMISSWFFLDAQTEVIVRNYATDGTNFVNSRSVTRRPVVLQFSAGTTFHFYHLSGTYFLSLRTKDFETQ
;
A
#
# COMPACT_ATOMS: atom_id res chain seq x y z
N MET A 1 -1.95 13.17 1.19
CA MET A 1 -1.93 12.09 0.19
C MET A 1 -3.34 11.56 0.05
N ALA A 2 -3.81 11.41 -1.15
CA ALA A 2 -5.09 10.74 -1.43
C ALA A 2 -4.80 9.41 -2.11
N VAL A 3 -5.59 8.39 -1.81
CA VAL A 3 -5.40 7.04 -2.32
C VAL A 3 -6.70 6.53 -2.90
N VAL A 4 -6.64 6.01 -4.11
CA VAL A 4 -7.74 5.30 -4.75
C VAL A 4 -7.33 3.83 -4.86
N LYS A 5 -8.14 2.93 -4.32
CA LYS A 5 -7.98 1.49 -4.46
C LYS A 5 -9.19 0.93 -5.17
N LEU A 6 -8.96 0.29 -6.31
CA LEU A 6 -9.98 -0.46 -7.05
C LEU A 6 -9.62 -1.94 -7.01
N GLY A 7 -10.58 -2.77 -6.71
CA GLY A 7 -10.42 -4.22 -6.74
C GLY A 7 -11.58 -4.85 -7.52
N ALA A 8 -11.27 -5.85 -8.33
CA ALA A 8 -12.25 -6.68 -9.02
C ALA A 8 -11.98 -8.15 -8.70
N VAL A 9 -13.03 -8.92 -8.51
CA VAL A 9 -12.98 -10.38 -8.35
C VAL A 9 -13.57 -11.00 -9.60
N GLU A 10 -12.76 -11.71 -10.37
CA GLU A 10 -13.24 -12.59 -11.44
C GLU A 10 -13.30 -14.02 -10.94
N THR A 11 -14.47 -14.66 -11.06
CA THR A 11 -14.62 -16.09 -10.86
C THR A 11 -14.54 -16.78 -12.20
N LEU A 12 -13.46 -17.49 -12.48
CA LEU A 12 -13.39 -18.37 -13.64
C LEU A 12 -14.23 -19.62 -13.39
N PRO A 13 -15.07 -20.06 -14.34
CA PRO A 13 -15.86 -21.28 -14.17
C PRO A 13 -14.94 -22.52 -14.23
N VAL A 14 -14.87 -23.25 -13.13
CA VAL A 14 -14.26 -24.58 -13.12
C VAL A 14 -15.30 -25.57 -13.62
N VAL A 15 -15.09 -26.12 -14.81
CA VAL A 15 -15.87 -27.24 -15.35
C VAL A 15 -15.33 -28.53 -14.70
N GLY A 16 -16.02 -29.04 -13.69
CA GLY A 16 -15.72 -30.33 -13.08
C GLY A 16 -16.94 -30.85 -12.31
N ASN A 17 -17.42 -32.03 -12.71
CA ASN A 17 -18.46 -32.74 -12.00
C ASN A 17 -17.96 -33.29 -10.67
N SER A 18 -18.13 -32.53 -9.60
CA SER A 18 -17.95 -33.03 -8.22
C SER A 18 -19.16 -32.66 -7.40
N PRO A 19 -19.74 -33.62 -6.63
CA PRO A 19 -20.95 -33.39 -5.84
C PRO A 19 -20.74 -32.62 -4.54
N ILE A 20 -19.51 -32.20 -4.24
CA ILE A 20 -19.19 -31.32 -3.12
C ILE A 20 -18.77 -29.99 -3.74
N PRO A 21 -19.49 -28.88 -3.48
CA PRO A 21 -19.03 -27.58 -3.94
C PRO A 21 -17.72 -27.25 -3.20
N LEU A 22 -16.60 -27.42 -3.90
CA LEU A 22 -15.33 -26.86 -3.46
C LEU A 22 -15.52 -25.33 -3.31
N PRO A 23 -14.95 -24.70 -2.28
CA PRO A 23 -14.94 -23.25 -2.20
C PRO A 23 -14.38 -22.72 -3.52
N ARG A 24 -15.13 -21.88 -4.20
CA ARG A 24 -14.70 -21.30 -5.48
C ARG A 24 -13.47 -20.45 -5.19
N GLN A 25 -12.32 -20.88 -5.69
CA GLN A 25 -11.11 -20.08 -5.67
C GLN A 25 -11.37 -18.83 -6.51
N GLY A 26 -11.49 -17.69 -5.85
CA GLY A 26 -11.66 -16.40 -6.50
C GLY A 26 -10.31 -15.75 -6.70
N THR A 27 -10.09 -15.19 -7.88
CA THR A 27 -8.94 -14.32 -8.16
C THR A 27 -9.29 -12.90 -7.76
N VAL A 28 -8.41 -12.23 -7.02
CA VAL A 28 -8.54 -10.80 -6.69
C VAL A 28 -7.48 -10.01 -7.46
N LEU A 29 -7.93 -9.11 -8.34
CA LEU A 29 -7.09 -8.10 -8.98
C LEU A 29 -7.30 -6.77 -8.26
N SER A 30 -6.21 -6.12 -7.84
CA SER A 30 -6.29 -4.82 -7.16
C SER A 30 -5.37 -3.82 -7.83
N PHE A 31 -5.85 -2.59 -7.97
CA PHE A 31 -5.08 -1.43 -8.38
C PHE A 31 -5.09 -0.41 -7.24
N VAL A 32 -3.92 0.10 -6.88
CA VAL A 32 -3.77 1.15 -5.86
C VAL A 32 -2.98 2.28 -6.46
N GLU A 33 -3.49 3.49 -6.33
CA GLU A 33 -2.77 4.72 -6.64
C GLU A 33 -2.72 5.60 -5.41
N GLU A 34 -1.52 6.05 -5.07
CA GLU A 34 -1.24 7.04 -4.04
C GLU A 34 -0.63 8.26 -4.70
N ASN A 35 -1.22 9.42 -4.50
CA ASN A 35 -0.75 10.65 -5.13
C ASN A 35 -1.03 11.84 -4.22
N ASP A 36 -0.05 12.73 -4.06
CA ASP A 36 -0.18 13.93 -3.23
C ASP A 36 -1.01 15.03 -3.90
N LYS A 37 -1.12 15.03 -5.24
CA LYS A 37 -1.98 15.96 -5.99
C LYS A 37 -3.46 15.75 -5.76
N PHE A 38 -3.90 14.55 -5.42
CA PHE A 38 -5.30 14.28 -5.10
C PHE A 38 -5.69 14.73 -3.68
N ALA A 39 -4.73 15.21 -2.91
CA ALA A 39 -4.99 15.83 -1.62
C ALA A 39 -5.43 17.30 -1.80
N PRO A 40 -6.18 17.89 -0.86
CA PRO A 40 -6.63 19.28 -0.93
C PRO A 40 -5.52 20.32 -1.10
N THR A 41 -4.27 19.96 -0.74
CA THR A 41 -3.09 20.82 -0.89
C THR A 41 -2.57 20.91 -2.32
N ASN A 42 -2.94 19.96 -3.19
CA ASN A 42 -2.57 19.88 -4.61
C ASN A 42 -1.07 20.19 -4.88
N LYS A 43 -0.18 19.60 -4.09
CA LYS A 43 1.27 19.79 -4.20
C LYS A 43 1.93 18.49 -4.66
N ASP A 44 2.84 18.61 -5.63
CA ASP A 44 3.65 17.50 -6.17
C ASP A 44 5.03 17.53 -5.50
N ARG A 45 5.18 16.86 -4.37
CA ARG A 45 6.42 16.89 -3.60
C ARG A 45 6.56 15.68 -2.67
N TYR A 46 7.79 15.29 -2.44
CA TYR A 46 8.20 14.22 -1.55
C TYR A 46 7.74 12.84 -2.05
N TYR A 47 6.78 12.20 -1.44
CA TYR A 47 6.17 10.98 -1.98
C TYR A 47 5.12 11.37 -3.01
N THR A 48 5.58 11.57 -4.23
CA THR A 48 4.78 12.12 -5.33
C THR A 48 3.75 11.13 -5.83
N GLN A 49 4.16 9.88 -6.04
CA GLN A 49 3.27 8.84 -6.56
C GLN A 49 3.69 7.45 -6.11
N GLY A 50 2.71 6.61 -5.82
CA GLY A 50 2.83 5.17 -5.70
C GLY A 50 1.77 4.49 -6.57
N LEU A 51 2.20 3.53 -7.38
CA LEU A 51 1.31 2.68 -8.17
C LEU A 51 1.54 1.23 -7.79
N ARG A 52 0.46 0.47 -7.55
CA ARG A 52 0.53 -0.97 -7.33
C ARG A 52 -0.57 -1.70 -8.05
N LEU A 53 -0.18 -2.69 -8.83
CA LEU A 53 -1.08 -3.69 -9.38
C LEU A 53 -0.81 -5.01 -8.65
N SER A 54 -1.83 -5.62 -8.05
CA SER A 54 -1.69 -6.89 -7.34
C SER A 54 -2.71 -7.92 -7.81
N PHE A 55 -2.28 -9.16 -7.74
CA PHE A 55 -3.02 -10.33 -8.21
C PHE A 55 -2.88 -11.45 -7.18
N ASN A 56 -4.00 -11.90 -6.60
CA ASN A 56 -4.05 -13.09 -5.76
C ASN A 56 -4.34 -14.29 -6.65
N SER A 57 -3.40 -15.23 -6.69
CA SER A 57 -3.51 -16.43 -7.54
C SER A 57 -4.33 -17.55 -6.91
N ASP A 58 -4.36 -17.58 -5.59
CA ASP A 58 -5.09 -18.54 -4.75
C ASP A 58 -5.42 -17.93 -3.38
N GLU A 59 -5.86 -18.75 -2.43
CA GLU A 59 -6.27 -18.28 -1.11
C GLU A 59 -5.16 -17.64 -0.30
N ASN A 60 -3.90 -18.02 -0.55
CA ASN A 60 -2.77 -17.62 0.29
C ASN A 60 -1.68 -16.85 -0.46
N HIS A 61 -1.50 -17.08 -1.76
CA HIS A 61 -0.40 -16.50 -2.53
C HIS A 61 -0.82 -15.35 -3.42
N TYR A 62 0.04 -14.37 -3.54
CA TYR A 62 -0.20 -13.21 -4.40
C TYR A 62 1.08 -12.62 -4.98
N TRP A 63 0.90 -11.88 -6.05
CA TRP A 63 1.92 -11.09 -6.71
C TRP A 63 1.52 -9.64 -6.76
N ALA A 64 2.47 -8.74 -6.70
CA ALA A 64 2.23 -7.33 -6.95
C ALA A 64 3.40 -6.69 -7.66
N LEU A 65 3.11 -5.82 -8.62
CA LEU A 65 4.07 -4.91 -9.24
C LEU A 65 3.85 -3.53 -8.66
N THR A 66 4.91 -2.92 -8.14
CA THR A 66 4.84 -1.61 -7.48
C THR A 66 5.88 -0.66 -8.06
N GLN A 67 5.47 0.58 -8.32
CA GLN A 67 6.35 1.70 -8.60
C GLN A 67 6.14 2.80 -7.57
N GLU A 68 7.24 3.35 -7.07
CA GLU A 68 7.27 4.53 -6.19
C GLU A 68 8.07 5.65 -6.84
N ILE A 69 7.58 6.88 -6.72
CA ILE A 69 8.21 8.09 -7.24
C ILE A 69 8.31 9.10 -6.12
N ASN A 70 9.52 9.60 -5.86
CA ASN A 70 9.77 10.66 -4.90
C ASN A 70 10.46 11.83 -5.58
N THR A 71 10.06 13.05 -5.24
CA THR A 71 10.62 14.28 -5.80
C THR A 71 10.92 15.29 -4.70
N PRO A 72 11.81 16.26 -4.92
CA PRO A 72 11.98 17.38 -4.01
C PRO A 72 10.74 18.28 -3.96
N SER A 73 10.75 19.25 -3.07
CA SER A 73 9.64 20.22 -2.90
C SER A 73 9.44 21.14 -4.11
N ASP A 74 10.51 21.47 -4.83
CA ASP A 74 10.49 22.27 -6.07
C ASP A 74 10.97 21.43 -7.25
N THR A 75 10.04 21.00 -8.06
CA THR A 75 10.30 20.19 -9.25
C THR A 75 10.74 21.01 -10.48
N ASN A 76 10.66 22.36 -10.43
CA ASN A 76 11.11 23.23 -11.51
C ASN A 76 12.62 23.49 -11.45
N ASN A 77 13.24 23.21 -10.30
CA ASN A 77 14.68 23.41 -10.13
C ASN A 77 15.45 22.27 -10.79
N SER A 78 16.31 22.59 -11.75
CA SER A 78 17.14 21.60 -12.45
C SER A 78 18.24 21.00 -11.57
N ILE A 79 18.66 21.72 -10.50
CA ILE A 79 19.62 21.25 -9.51
C ILE A 79 18.94 21.31 -8.14
N PRO A 80 18.34 20.23 -7.67
CA PRO A 80 17.67 20.22 -6.36
C PRO A 80 18.66 20.54 -5.23
N PRO A 81 18.25 21.31 -4.20
CA PRO A 81 19.11 21.58 -3.05
C PRO A 81 19.52 20.27 -2.33
N ASP A 82 20.74 20.23 -1.78
CA ASP A 82 21.21 19.06 -1.00
C ASP A 82 20.44 18.87 0.32
N THR A 83 19.71 19.89 0.74
CA THR A 83 18.86 19.86 1.95
C THR A 83 17.44 19.36 1.67
N ASP A 84 17.10 19.12 0.41
CA ASP A 84 15.78 18.63 0.02
C ASP A 84 15.83 17.15 -0.44
N LEU A 85 14.68 16.50 -0.45
CA LEU A 85 14.58 15.11 -0.86
C LEU A 85 15.16 14.90 -2.26
N PRO A 86 16.05 13.91 -2.47
CA PRO A 86 16.51 13.61 -3.82
C PRO A 86 15.40 13.03 -4.70
N TYR A 87 15.46 13.27 -6.00
CA TYR A 87 14.68 12.48 -6.94
C TYR A 87 15.01 11.01 -6.78
N SER A 88 14.01 10.17 -6.67
CA SER A 88 14.21 8.74 -6.62
C SER A 88 12.99 7.98 -7.13
N GLY A 89 13.24 6.87 -7.78
CA GLY A 89 12.23 5.92 -8.18
C GLY A 89 12.60 4.52 -7.73
N ALA A 90 11.60 3.71 -7.44
CA ALA A 90 11.75 2.27 -7.23
C ALA A 90 10.70 1.53 -8.04
N LEU A 91 11.10 0.42 -8.68
CA LEU A 91 10.20 -0.52 -9.35
C LEU A 91 10.52 -1.92 -8.84
N TYR A 92 9.53 -2.58 -8.25
CA TYR A 92 9.75 -3.90 -7.66
C TYR A 92 8.55 -4.82 -7.79
N LEU A 93 8.84 -6.10 -7.91
CA LEU A 93 7.89 -7.18 -7.84
C LEU A 93 7.83 -7.70 -6.40
N THR A 94 6.63 -7.97 -5.94
CA THR A 94 6.34 -8.59 -4.64
C THR A 94 5.79 -9.98 -4.86
N TYR A 95 6.36 -10.98 -4.21
CA TYR A 95 5.73 -12.27 -3.99
C TYR A 95 5.36 -12.38 -2.52
N GLY A 96 4.13 -12.71 -2.23
CA GLY A 96 3.62 -12.75 -0.88
C GLY A 96 2.80 -13.99 -0.56
N TYR A 97 2.80 -14.30 0.72
CA TYR A 97 1.95 -15.31 1.35
C TYR A 97 1.15 -14.64 2.46
N GLY A 98 -0.15 -14.90 2.51
CA GLY A 98 -1.03 -14.43 3.56
C GLY A 98 -1.97 -15.53 4.03
N THR A 99 -2.30 -15.53 5.31
CA THR A 99 -3.21 -16.52 5.87
C THR A 99 -3.99 -15.96 7.06
N VAL A 100 -5.26 -16.32 7.12
CA VAL A 100 -6.10 -16.03 8.28
C VAL A 100 -5.93 -17.13 9.30
N LEU A 101 -5.45 -16.78 10.48
CA LEU A 101 -5.16 -17.70 11.56
C LEU A 101 -6.42 -17.95 12.38
N GLU A 102 -6.70 -19.21 12.67
CA GLU A 102 -7.75 -19.62 13.57
C GLU A 102 -7.19 -19.83 14.99
N ARG A 103 -7.80 -19.21 15.97
CA ARG A 103 -7.46 -19.35 17.37
C ARG A 103 -8.71 -19.45 18.23
N GLY A 104 -8.90 -20.59 18.90
CA GLY A 104 -10.08 -20.80 19.77
C GLY A 104 -11.41 -20.68 19.05
N GLY A 105 -11.51 -21.17 17.80
CA GLY A 105 -12.70 -21.10 16.96
C GLY A 105 -12.98 -19.71 16.37
N ARG A 106 -12.01 -18.75 16.49
CA ARG A 106 -12.11 -17.40 15.91
C ARG A 106 -11.07 -17.20 14.84
N ARG A 107 -11.47 -16.61 13.72
CA ARG A 107 -10.61 -16.22 12.60
C ARG A 107 -10.39 -14.70 12.64
N ASP A 108 -9.77 -14.24 13.70
CA ASP A 108 -9.60 -12.82 14.02
C ASP A 108 -8.16 -12.29 13.83
N CYS A 109 -7.27 -13.14 13.33
CA CYS A 109 -5.86 -12.79 13.07
C CYS A 109 -5.51 -13.04 11.60
N LEU A 110 -4.73 -12.13 11.02
CA LEU A 110 -4.15 -12.25 9.68
C LEU A 110 -2.63 -12.14 9.81
N PHE A 111 -1.92 -13.04 9.17
CA PHE A 111 -0.47 -12.98 8.99
C PHE A 111 -0.14 -12.87 7.52
N THR A 112 0.82 -12.00 7.17
CA THR A 112 1.39 -11.92 5.83
C THR A 112 2.91 -11.89 5.88
N ALA A 113 3.53 -12.52 4.88
CA ALA A 113 4.97 -12.46 4.63
C ALA A 113 5.19 -12.14 3.16
N GLU A 114 6.09 -11.22 2.86
CA GLU A 114 6.38 -10.78 1.49
C GLU A 114 7.87 -10.74 1.24
N PHE A 115 8.26 -11.10 0.03
CA PHE A 115 9.57 -10.83 -0.55
C PHE A 115 9.40 -9.87 -1.72
N GLN A 116 10.12 -8.75 -1.67
CA GLN A 116 10.13 -7.73 -2.72
C GLN A 116 11.49 -7.72 -3.38
N PHE A 117 11.54 -7.64 -4.71
CA PHE A 117 12.77 -7.53 -5.47
C PHE A 117 12.58 -6.68 -6.72
N GLY A 118 13.59 -5.90 -7.04
CA GLY A 118 13.53 -4.95 -8.16
C GLY A 118 14.72 -4.01 -8.20
N VAL A 119 14.48 -2.75 -8.51
CA VAL A 119 15.52 -1.75 -8.71
C VAL A 119 15.10 -0.38 -8.18
N ILE A 120 16.05 0.33 -7.58
CA ILE A 120 16.00 1.76 -7.27
C ILE A 120 16.76 2.52 -8.36
N GLY A 121 16.41 3.77 -8.63
CA GLY A 121 17.13 4.67 -9.54
C GLY A 121 16.60 4.71 -10.97
N PRO A 122 17.39 5.16 -11.95
CA PRO A 122 16.97 5.36 -13.36
C PRO A 122 16.30 4.15 -14.00
N ALA A 123 16.78 2.94 -13.69
CA ALA A 123 16.22 1.69 -14.24
C ALA A 123 14.78 1.40 -13.75
N SER A 124 14.30 2.09 -12.71
CA SER A 124 12.89 2.01 -12.27
C SER A 124 11.93 2.64 -13.28
N GLY A 125 12.41 3.46 -14.22
CA GLY A 125 11.60 4.18 -15.19
C GLY A 125 10.73 5.31 -14.61
N ALA A 126 10.93 5.69 -13.34
CA ALA A 126 10.12 6.68 -12.63
C ALA A 126 10.06 8.03 -13.36
N GLN A 127 11.20 8.54 -13.85
CA GLN A 127 11.28 9.75 -14.66
C GLN A 127 10.35 9.68 -15.88
N ASN A 128 10.39 8.56 -16.60
CA ASN A 128 9.59 8.39 -17.82
C ASN A 128 8.08 8.36 -17.52
N VAL A 129 7.70 7.69 -16.41
CA VAL A 129 6.31 7.61 -15.98
C VAL A 129 5.81 8.99 -15.57
N GLN A 130 6.55 9.72 -14.75
CA GLN A 130 6.16 11.07 -14.33
C GLN A 130 6.10 12.03 -15.51
N ASN A 131 7.10 12.04 -16.40
CA ASN A 131 7.11 12.91 -17.57
C ASN A 131 5.92 12.65 -18.50
N LYS A 132 5.59 11.38 -18.78
CA LYS A 132 4.42 11.03 -19.60
C LYS A 132 3.11 11.44 -18.95
N PHE A 133 3.00 11.30 -17.63
CA PHE A 133 1.83 11.78 -16.89
C PHE A 133 1.69 13.29 -16.99
N HIS A 134 2.78 14.05 -16.79
CA HIS A 134 2.79 15.51 -16.91
C HIS A 134 2.40 15.97 -18.34
N ASP A 135 2.90 15.29 -19.37
CA ASP A 135 2.52 15.57 -20.76
C ASP A 135 1.02 15.34 -20.99
N LEU A 136 0.48 14.24 -20.44
CA LEU A 136 -0.94 13.87 -20.59
C LEU A 136 -1.87 14.92 -19.97
N VAL A 137 -1.49 15.46 -18.80
CA VAL A 137 -2.31 16.45 -18.07
C VAL A 137 -1.94 17.90 -18.37
N GLY A 138 -0.98 18.14 -19.27
CA GLY A 138 -0.59 19.48 -19.75
C GLY A 138 0.15 20.32 -18.72
N ILE A 139 0.96 19.72 -17.84
CA ILE A 139 1.81 20.42 -16.86
C ILE A 139 3.29 20.25 -17.16
N SER A 140 4.12 21.18 -16.65
CA SER A 140 5.57 21.19 -16.89
C SER A 140 6.21 19.92 -16.34
N ARG A 141 7.15 19.34 -17.11
CA ARG A 141 7.95 18.20 -16.66
C ARG A 141 8.89 18.65 -15.54
N PRO A 142 9.15 17.78 -14.53
CA PRO A 142 10.18 18.03 -13.53
C PRO A 142 11.57 18.12 -14.15
N ALA A 143 12.36 19.12 -13.71
CA ALA A 143 13.61 19.48 -14.37
C ALA A 143 14.86 18.77 -13.80
N GLY A 144 14.79 18.21 -12.59
CA GLY A 144 15.97 17.75 -11.84
C GLY A 144 16.22 16.24 -11.83
N TRP A 145 15.60 15.45 -12.69
CA TRP A 145 15.76 13.99 -12.73
C TRP A 145 17.18 13.51 -13.03
N ASP A 146 18.05 14.34 -13.64
CA ASP A 146 19.46 14.00 -13.84
C ASP A 146 20.23 13.84 -12.52
N TYR A 147 19.68 14.37 -11.41
CA TYR A 147 20.22 14.26 -10.06
C TYR A 147 19.54 13.19 -9.21
N GLN A 148 18.87 12.24 -9.82
CA GLN A 148 18.22 11.15 -9.10
C GLN A 148 19.22 10.19 -8.47
N LEU A 149 18.76 9.40 -7.48
CA LEU A 149 19.55 8.33 -6.88
C LEU A 149 20.04 7.35 -7.96
N PRO A 150 21.30 6.84 -7.86
CA PRO A 150 21.83 5.87 -8.82
C PRO A 150 21.12 4.52 -8.74
N ASN A 151 21.34 3.68 -9.76
CA ASN A 151 20.78 2.34 -9.79
C ASN A 151 21.34 1.46 -8.66
N GLU A 152 20.41 0.78 -7.97
CA GLU A 152 20.70 -0.16 -6.91
C GLU A 152 19.65 -1.28 -6.89
N PRO A 153 20.02 -2.55 -6.55
CA PRO A 153 19.05 -3.59 -6.32
C PRO A 153 18.07 -3.24 -5.18
N ALA A 154 16.78 -3.41 -5.42
CA ALA A 154 15.74 -3.31 -4.41
C ALA A 154 15.42 -4.70 -3.89
N MET A 155 15.59 -4.93 -2.59
CA MET A 155 15.27 -6.19 -1.92
C MET A 155 14.71 -5.90 -0.53
N ASN A 156 13.52 -6.45 -0.24
CA ASN A 156 12.90 -6.33 1.09
C ASN A 156 12.21 -7.63 1.51
N LEU A 157 12.26 -7.91 2.79
CA LEU A 157 11.41 -8.89 3.47
C LEU A 157 10.44 -8.13 4.38
N ASN A 158 9.16 -8.41 4.25
CA ASN A 158 8.13 -7.76 5.04
C ASN A 158 7.28 -8.82 5.74
N PHE A 159 6.95 -8.55 6.99
CA PHE A 159 6.07 -9.37 7.80
C PHE A 159 5.01 -8.47 8.42
N GLU A 160 3.75 -8.86 8.32
CA GLU A 160 2.66 -8.14 8.96
C GLU A 160 1.78 -9.10 9.75
N PHE A 161 1.35 -8.64 10.91
CA PHE A 161 0.35 -9.30 11.73
C PHE A 161 -0.77 -8.32 12.04
N LYS A 162 -2.02 -8.74 11.78
CA LYS A 162 -3.22 -7.98 12.12
C LYS A 162 -4.09 -8.78 13.06
N ARG A 163 -4.74 -8.08 13.99
CA ARG A 163 -5.78 -8.63 14.84
C ARG A 163 -7.02 -7.75 14.82
N ARG A 164 -8.16 -8.37 14.57
CA ARG A 164 -9.46 -7.72 14.56
C ARG A 164 -10.16 -7.94 15.90
N PHE A 165 -10.77 -6.88 16.40
CA PHE A 165 -11.58 -6.86 17.61
C PHE A 165 -12.98 -6.37 17.21
N ASP A 166 -13.97 -7.24 17.30
CA ASP A 166 -15.38 -6.88 17.13
C ASP A 166 -15.83 -6.07 18.37
N LEU A 167 -16.46 -4.93 18.14
CA LEU A 167 -16.89 -4.01 19.20
C LEU A 167 -18.42 -4.07 19.47
N ASP A 168 -19.19 -4.77 18.64
CA ASP A 168 -20.65 -4.83 18.75
C ASP A 168 -21.14 -6.13 19.37
N GLY A 169 -20.26 -7.12 19.59
CA GLY A 169 -20.62 -8.46 20.00
C GLY A 169 -21.20 -9.31 18.85
N ALA A 170 -21.39 -10.59 19.13
CA ALA A 170 -21.76 -11.57 18.11
C ALA A 170 -22.94 -11.09 17.26
N ASN A 171 -22.72 -11.01 15.94
CA ASN A 171 -23.69 -10.90 14.85
C ASN A 171 -24.04 -9.52 14.27
N ARG A 172 -23.44 -8.40 14.71
CA ARG A 172 -23.75 -7.11 14.08
C ARG A 172 -22.72 -6.63 13.08
N ASN A 173 -21.41 -6.85 13.32
CA ASN A 173 -20.29 -6.44 12.44
C ASN A 173 -20.36 -4.99 11.93
N LEU A 174 -20.87 -4.09 12.76
CA LEU A 174 -21.05 -2.68 12.41
C LEU A 174 -19.87 -1.82 12.83
N ARG A 175 -19.09 -2.27 13.83
CA ARG A 175 -17.90 -1.57 14.34
C ARG A 175 -16.82 -2.56 14.73
N ASP A 176 -15.62 -2.30 14.30
CA ASP A 176 -14.45 -3.06 14.73
C ASP A 176 -13.20 -2.20 14.88
N LEU A 177 -12.18 -2.80 15.47
CA LEU A 177 -10.85 -2.25 15.60
C LEU A 177 -9.86 -3.28 15.05
N ILE A 178 -8.96 -2.85 14.16
CA ILE A 178 -7.86 -3.68 13.64
C ILE A 178 -6.55 -3.12 14.18
N ALA A 179 -5.90 -3.87 15.06
CA ALA A 179 -4.52 -3.59 15.45
C ALA A 179 -3.57 -4.28 14.48
N ARG A 180 -2.45 -3.63 14.12
CA ARG A 180 -1.42 -4.19 13.26
C ARG A 180 -0.03 -3.90 13.75
N GLY A 181 0.87 -4.86 13.53
CA GLY A 181 2.31 -4.71 13.69
C GLY A 181 2.99 -5.20 12.41
N GLN A 182 4.00 -4.45 11.94
CA GLN A 182 4.73 -4.77 10.73
C GLN A 182 6.22 -4.59 10.94
N LEU A 183 7.00 -5.47 10.33
CA LEU A 183 8.46 -5.40 10.24
C LEU A 183 8.85 -5.43 8.77
N GLN A 184 9.65 -4.47 8.36
CA GLN A 184 10.28 -4.41 7.04
C GLN A 184 11.80 -4.47 7.20
N LEU A 185 12.47 -5.28 6.39
CA LEU A 185 13.92 -5.48 6.42
C LEU A 185 14.46 -5.50 5.00
N GLY A 186 15.26 -4.51 4.62
CA GLY A 186 15.87 -4.51 3.29
C GLY A 186 16.43 -3.18 2.82
N THR A 187 16.71 -3.11 1.53
CA THR A 187 17.34 -1.95 0.88
C THR A 187 16.34 -0.83 0.62
N LEU A 188 15.04 -1.16 0.41
CA LEU A 188 13.99 -0.17 0.28
C LEU A 188 13.70 0.50 1.62
N ARG A 189 13.36 -0.32 2.63
CA ARG A 189 13.04 0.14 3.98
C ARG A 189 13.47 -0.88 5.03
N THR A 190 13.93 -0.37 6.16
CA THR A 190 14.10 -1.13 7.39
C THR A 190 13.38 -0.35 8.48
N GLU A 191 12.24 -0.88 8.92
CA GLU A 191 11.36 -0.18 9.85
C GLU A 191 10.42 -1.12 10.61
N VAL A 192 9.90 -0.64 11.73
CA VAL A 192 8.78 -1.24 12.46
C VAL A 192 7.60 -0.28 12.38
N VAL A 193 6.43 -0.81 12.03
CA VAL A 193 5.18 -0.04 12.01
C VAL A 193 4.20 -0.65 13.00
N LEU A 194 3.62 0.20 13.83
CA LEU A 194 2.52 -0.15 14.72
C LEU A 194 1.32 0.72 14.37
N GLY A 195 0.15 0.12 14.20
CA GLY A 195 -1.02 0.86 13.79
C GLY A 195 -2.32 0.29 14.35
N VAL A 196 -3.32 1.15 14.35
CA VAL A 196 -4.68 0.81 14.72
C VAL A 196 -5.65 1.48 13.76
N GLN A 197 -6.66 0.73 13.32
CA GLN A 197 -7.71 1.22 12.44
C GLN A 197 -9.07 0.94 13.08
N TYR A 198 -9.85 1.98 13.32
CA TYR A 198 -11.24 1.90 13.73
C TYR A 198 -12.14 1.99 12.51
N ARG A 199 -13.12 1.07 12.40
CA ARG A 199 -14.06 1.05 11.28
C ARG A 199 -15.50 1.01 11.80
N TRP A 200 -16.41 1.62 11.01
CA TRP A 200 -17.86 1.56 11.27
C TRP A 200 -18.63 1.58 9.94
N GLY A 201 -19.64 0.73 9.84
CA GLY A 201 -20.44 0.55 8.64
C GLY A 201 -21.10 -0.81 8.57
N TRP A 202 -21.24 -1.36 7.38
CA TRP A 202 -21.90 -2.63 7.14
C TRP A 202 -20.94 -3.65 6.57
N ASP A 203 -21.03 -4.91 7.07
CA ASP A 203 -20.32 -6.08 6.58
C ASP A 203 -18.80 -5.91 6.57
N LEU A 204 -18.24 -5.48 7.71
CA LEU A 204 -16.82 -5.22 7.88
C LEU A 204 -15.94 -6.46 7.71
N ASN A 205 -16.51 -7.68 7.77
CA ASN A 205 -15.77 -8.94 7.67
C ASN A 205 -15.13 -9.17 6.30
N ARG A 206 -15.58 -8.48 5.27
CA ARG A 206 -15.04 -8.59 3.91
C ARG A 206 -13.64 -8.00 3.73
N SER A 207 -13.09 -7.31 4.71
CA SER A 207 -11.80 -6.65 4.57
C SER A 207 -11.00 -6.71 5.86
N TRP A 208 -9.69 -6.77 5.72
CA TRP A 208 -8.70 -6.65 6.79
C TRP A 208 -8.12 -5.25 6.90
N GLY A 209 -8.90 -4.25 6.52
CA GLY A 209 -8.52 -2.86 6.56
C GLY A 209 -7.63 -2.42 5.38
N HIS A 210 -7.18 -1.19 5.44
CA HIS A 210 -6.38 -0.55 4.41
C HIS A 210 -5.04 -0.10 4.98
N GLY A 211 -4.05 0.01 4.11
CA GLY A 211 -2.75 0.57 4.37
C GLY A 211 -2.19 1.20 3.09
N THR A 212 -1.09 1.90 3.23
CA THR A 212 -0.39 2.54 2.12
C THR A 212 0.52 1.55 1.39
N ILE A 213 0.94 1.88 0.18
CA ILE A 213 1.90 1.10 -0.61
C ILE A 213 3.23 0.94 0.14
N ARG A 214 3.70 2.00 0.81
CA ARG A 214 4.93 1.99 1.61
C ARG A 214 4.97 0.89 2.67
N HIS A 215 3.81 0.52 3.21
CA HIS A 215 3.70 -0.45 4.29
C HIS A 215 3.23 -1.80 3.78
N SER A 216 3.52 -2.14 2.51
CA SER A 216 3.16 -3.45 1.97
C SER A 216 1.69 -3.75 2.18
N ASN A 217 0.87 -4.40 2.13
CA ASN A 217 -0.58 -4.55 2.31
C ASN A 217 -1.28 -4.85 0.98
N ALA A 218 -0.58 -5.66 0.14
CA ALA A 218 -1.15 -6.09 -1.11
C ALA A 218 -2.12 -7.26 -0.94
N TYR A 219 -1.97 -8.02 0.15
CA TYR A 219 -2.78 -9.20 0.39
C TYR A 219 -4.23 -8.84 0.73
N GLN A 220 -5.15 -9.47 -0.01
CA GLN A 220 -6.58 -9.43 0.28
C GLN A 220 -7.08 -10.88 0.34
N PRO A 221 -7.47 -11.39 1.52
CA PRO A 221 -7.99 -12.74 1.63
C PRO A 221 -9.19 -12.94 0.71
N VAL A 222 -9.15 -13.98 -0.11
CA VAL A 222 -10.22 -14.31 -1.07
C VAL A 222 -11.53 -14.63 -0.35
N GLU A 223 -11.46 -15.17 0.87
CA GLU A 223 -12.64 -15.49 1.67
C GLU A 223 -13.54 -14.28 1.98
N GLY A 224 -12.96 -13.09 2.12
CA GLY A 224 -13.74 -11.86 2.28
C GLY A 224 -14.55 -11.47 1.04
N PHE A 225 -14.23 -12.06 -0.11
CA PHE A 225 -14.91 -11.86 -1.39
C PHE A 225 -15.74 -13.06 -1.83
N ASN A 226 -15.82 -14.12 -1.00
CA ASN A 226 -16.73 -15.21 -1.30
C ASN A 226 -18.15 -14.66 -1.31
N LEU A 227 -18.67 -14.55 -2.50
CA LEU A 227 -20.08 -14.39 -2.77
C LEU A 227 -20.78 -15.72 -2.40
N SER A 228 -20.91 -15.98 -1.11
CA SER A 228 -22.04 -16.81 -0.73
C SER A 228 -23.28 -16.10 -1.25
N THR A 229 -24.15 -16.83 -1.89
CA THR A 229 -25.43 -16.34 -2.40
C THR A 229 -26.28 -15.63 -1.33
N ASP A 230 -25.82 -15.59 -0.11
CA ASP A 230 -26.52 -15.11 1.09
C ASP A 230 -25.94 -13.83 1.73
N GLY A 231 -24.85 -13.27 1.18
CA GLY A 231 -24.28 -12.00 1.67
C GLY A 231 -24.89 -10.77 1.00
N PRO A 232 -24.92 -9.60 1.66
CA PRO A 232 -25.43 -8.39 1.05
C PRO A 232 -24.62 -8.03 -0.21
N MET A 233 -25.31 -7.70 -1.31
CA MET A 233 -24.71 -7.27 -2.58
C MET A 233 -23.96 -5.95 -2.44
N ILE A 234 -24.23 -5.21 -1.38
CA ILE A 234 -23.67 -3.88 -1.12
C ILE A 234 -23.17 -3.86 0.32
N SER A 235 -21.94 -3.43 0.51
CA SER A 235 -21.39 -3.10 1.82
C SER A 235 -20.61 -1.79 1.77
N SER A 236 -20.56 -1.09 2.87
CA SER A 236 -19.83 0.19 2.96
C SER A 236 -19.44 0.49 4.38
N TRP A 237 -18.27 1.06 4.56
CA TRP A 237 -17.80 1.53 5.86
C TRP A 237 -16.87 2.72 5.76
N PHE A 238 -16.81 3.45 6.83
CA PHE A 238 -15.81 4.48 7.08
C PHE A 238 -14.71 3.94 7.98
N PHE A 239 -13.54 4.56 7.94
CA PHE A 239 -12.45 4.24 8.85
C PHE A 239 -11.62 5.45 9.25
N LEU A 240 -11.05 5.35 10.43
CA LEU A 240 -9.97 6.20 10.94
C LEU A 240 -8.79 5.30 11.25
N ASP A 241 -7.62 5.72 10.85
CA ASP A 241 -6.38 4.97 11.00
C ASP A 241 -5.30 5.85 11.63
N ALA A 242 -4.56 5.29 12.56
CA ALA A 242 -3.40 5.91 13.18
C ALA A 242 -2.26 4.91 13.22
N GLN A 243 -1.06 5.34 12.80
CA GLN A 243 0.13 4.51 12.85
C GLN A 243 1.37 5.30 13.24
N THR A 244 2.31 4.58 13.82
CA THR A 244 3.65 5.04 14.16
C THR A 244 4.65 4.18 13.42
N GLU A 245 5.62 4.82 12.79
CA GLU A 245 6.73 4.18 12.09
C GLU A 245 8.02 4.51 12.83
N VAL A 246 8.77 3.47 13.18
CA VAL A 246 10.14 3.58 13.71
C VAL A 246 11.07 3.15 12.59
N ILE A 247 11.67 4.14 11.94
CA ILE A 247 12.41 3.97 10.70
C ILE A 247 13.90 3.90 11.02
N VAL A 248 14.54 2.80 10.66
CA VAL A 248 15.99 2.62 10.70
C VAL A 248 16.62 3.05 9.38
N ARG A 249 15.93 2.77 8.27
CA ARG A 249 16.37 3.11 6.92
C ARG A 249 15.18 3.30 5.97
N ASN A 250 15.32 4.27 5.07
CA ASN A 250 14.42 4.50 3.94
C ASN A 250 15.23 5.02 2.76
N TYR A 251 15.24 4.30 1.62
CA TYR A 251 16.05 4.66 0.45
C TYR A 251 15.82 6.10 -0.04
N ALA A 252 14.59 6.60 0.06
CA ALA A 252 14.25 7.94 -0.43
C ALA A 252 14.94 9.05 0.39
N THR A 253 15.15 8.85 1.69
CA THR A 253 15.81 9.83 2.58
C THR A 253 17.27 9.53 2.80
N ASP A 254 17.65 8.27 3.00
CA ASP A 254 19.01 7.85 3.35
C ASP A 254 19.89 7.59 2.12
N GLY A 255 19.32 7.66 0.90
CA GLY A 255 20.05 7.34 -0.32
C GLY A 255 20.26 5.85 -0.56
N THR A 256 21.19 5.50 -1.46
CA THR A 256 21.51 4.11 -1.81
C THR A 256 22.45 3.45 -0.78
N ASN A 257 22.48 2.09 -0.76
CA ASN A 257 23.22 1.30 0.23
C ASN A 257 24.65 1.02 -0.22
N PHE A 258 24.89 0.88 -1.53
CA PHE A 258 26.15 0.35 -2.07
C PHE A 258 26.99 1.43 -2.74
N VAL A 259 26.42 2.59 -3.06
CA VAL A 259 27.11 3.71 -3.71
C VAL A 259 26.78 4.98 -2.95
N ASN A 260 27.76 5.90 -2.81
CA ASN A 260 27.47 7.22 -2.25
C ASN A 260 26.48 7.96 -3.12
N SER A 261 25.43 8.46 -2.52
CA SER A 261 24.37 9.20 -3.18
C SER A 261 23.85 10.35 -2.32
N ARG A 262 22.99 11.16 -2.89
CA ARG A 262 22.29 12.23 -2.14
C ARG A 262 21.42 11.63 -1.05
N SER A 263 21.32 12.31 0.07
CA SER A 263 20.50 11.93 1.21
C SER A 263 20.10 13.16 2.02
N VAL A 264 19.12 13.02 2.88
CA VAL A 264 18.68 14.03 3.86
C VAL A 264 18.67 13.44 5.26
N THR A 265 18.71 14.29 6.29
CA THR A 265 18.63 13.82 7.67
C THR A 265 17.23 13.33 7.98
N ARG A 266 17.03 12.01 7.97
CA ARG A 266 15.77 11.33 8.22
C ARG A 266 15.30 11.53 9.66
N ARG A 267 13.99 11.64 9.88
CA ARG A 267 13.40 11.53 11.20
C ARG A 267 13.17 10.05 11.55
N PRO A 268 13.63 9.61 12.72
CA PRO A 268 13.54 8.19 13.09
C PRO A 268 12.13 7.73 13.44
N VAL A 269 11.24 8.66 13.80
CA VAL A 269 9.85 8.37 14.16
C VAL A 269 8.92 9.26 13.35
N VAL A 270 7.96 8.63 12.69
CA VAL A 270 6.95 9.29 11.87
C VAL A 270 5.56 8.81 12.28
N LEU A 271 4.63 9.75 12.39
CA LEU A 271 3.23 9.46 12.66
C LEU A 271 2.42 9.68 11.40
N GLN A 272 1.46 8.80 11.14
CA GLN A 272 0.51 8.95 10.06
C GLN A 272 -0.91 8.75 10.57
N PHE A 273 -1.81 9.61 10.12
CA PHE A 273 -3.24 9.51 10.36
C PHE A 273 -3.95 9.45 9.03
N SER A 274 -4.93 8.57 8.90
CA SER A 274 -5.71 8.46 7.68
C SER A 274 -7.19 8.36 8.00
N ALA A 275 -8.02 8.88 7.10
CA ALA A 275 -9.46 8.76 7.17
C ALA A 275 -10.01 8.48 5.79
N GLY A 276 -10.97 7.58 5.68
CA GLY A 276 -11.49 7.18 4.39
C GLY A 276 -12.78 6.37 4.45
N THR A 277 -13.19 5.95 3.27
CA THR A 277 -14.37 5.13 3.07
C THR A 277 -14.11 4.02 2.08
N THR A 278 -14.76 2.90 2.28
CA THR A 278 -14.77 1.78 1.36
C THR A 278 -16.20 1.48 0.96
N PHE A 279 -16.37 1.14 -0.30
CA PHE A 279 -17.62 0.71 -0.87
C PHE A 279 -17.40 -0.59 -1.66
N HIS A 280 -18.29 -1.57 -1.43
CA HIS A 280 -18.35 -2.81 -2.20
C HIS A 280 -19.69 -2.89 -2.92
N PHE A 281 -19.62 -3.27 -4.18
CA PHE A 281 -20.78 -3.53 -5.01
C PHE A 281 -20.53 -4.81 -5.82
N TYR A 282 -21.22 -5.89 -5.49
CA TYR A 282 -20.97 -7.22 -6.07
C TYR A 282 -19.49 -7.63 -5.94
N HIS A 283 -18.79 -7.68 -7.08
CA HIS A 283 -17.38 -8.07 -7.21
C HIS A 283 -16.41 -6.86 -7.21
N LEU A 284 -16.94 -5.66 -7.18
CA LEU A 284 -16.16 -4.44 -7.21
C LEU A 284 -15.99 -3.88 -5.81
N SER A 285 -14.80 -3.41 -5.51
CA SER A 285 -14.48 -2.72 -4.28
C SER A 285 -13.72 -1.45 -4.60
N GLY A 286 -14.16 -0.35 -4.03
CA GLY A 286 -13.49 0.94 -4.12
C GLY A 286 -13.19 1.49 -2.74
N THR A 287 -11.99 2.04 -2.55
CA THR A 287 -11.61 2.72 -1.32
C THR A 287 -10.97 4.06 -1.68
N TYR A 288 -11.43 5.10 -0.99
CA TYR A 288 -10.81 6.41 -1.04
C TYR A 288 -10.43 6.85 0.37
N PHE A 289 -9.21 7.36 0.55
CA PHE A 289 -8.80 7.91 1.83
C PHE A 289 -7.76 9.03 1.69
N LEU A 290 -7.72 9.86 2.70
CA LEU A 290 -6.73 10.91 2.87
C LEU A 290 -5.81 10.55 4.03
N SER A 291 -4.51 10.84 3.85
CA SER A 291 -3.50 10.64 4.89
C SER A 291 -2.77 11.94 5.22
N LEU A 292 -2.60 12.17 6.50
CA LEU A 292 -1.75 13.20 7.06
C LEU A 292 -0.53 12.51 7.68
N ARG A 293 0.65 13.01 7.37
CA ARG A 293 1.92 12.44 7.83
C ARG A 293 2.79 13.53 8.43
N THR A 294 3.44 13.24 9.54
CA THR A 294 4.48 14.12 10.08
C THR A 294 5.68 14.14 9.13
N LYS A 295 6.61 15.06 9.35
CA LYS A 295 7.81 15.17 8.51
C LYS A 295 8.62 13.88 8.49
N ASP A 296 9.06 13.48 7.29
CA ASP A 296 9.97 12.34 7.08
C ASP A 296 11.44 12.71 7.33
N PHE A 297 11.81 13.98 7.16
CA PHE A 297 13.18 14.48 7.34
C PHE A 297 13.20 15.90 7.93
N GLU A 298 14.34 16.35 8.41
CA GLU A 298 14.44 17.56 9.24
C GLU A 298 14.08 18.85 8.49
N THR A 299 14.54 18.98 7.26
CA THR A 299 14.36 20.17 6.43
C THR A 299 13.06 20.20 5.61
N GLN A 300 12.22 19.21 5.77
CA GLN A 300 10.95 19.06 5.06
C GLN A 300 9.96 20.19 5.33
#